data_1a66039e8fe71c836d90798f53a70016
#
_entry.id   1a66039e8fe71c836d90798f53a70016
#
_cell.length_a   1.000
_cell.length_b   1.000
_cell.length_c   1.000
_cell.angle_alpha   90.00
_cell.angle_beta   90.00
_cell.angle_gamma   90.00
#
_symmetry.space_group_name_H-M   'P 1'
#
loop_
_entity.id
_entity.type
_entity.pdbx_description
1 polymer ?
#
loop_
_entity_poly.entity_id
_entity_poly.type
_entity_poly.pdbx_seq_one_letter_code
_entity_poly.pdbx_strand_id
1 'polypeptide(L)'
;MSDNEILPLPDNPGCYEELKDGNCYFVDKTEYLKTVFTSSTKVQLFTRPRRFGKTLLMTMFETFLKINPDKPFDTTLQQKYFQGTRILEDKEFCSKFMGQYPVIDISLKDVTGKTFEIAYKNFAKEISKLAEKYRYLLNSPKLDEEDKDKLSKILKVEFLREFENSDYLTGSLSIIATALYKEYGKYPILLIDEYDVPLANASYHDIQNTKLYRDEKDFKADFHYNMVDLMKSFLGILKDQKTLTKIIITGCLKVAKNSLFTGVNNFNVCSVVDREQKYTGIIGFTKDETYKFLKDYEFEDFSEKVKEHYDGYKFFD
;
A
#
# COMPACT_ATOMS: atom_id res chain seq x y z
N MET A 1 38.19 -18.96 -6.31
CA MET A 1 37.33 -18.74 -5.14
C MET A 1 36.95 -17.28 -5.21
N SER A 2 35.77 -16.96 -5.68
CA SER A 2 35.25 -15.58 -5.67
C SER A 2 34.90 -15.27 -4.23
N ASP A 3 35.59 -14.28 -3.63
CA ASP A 3 35.18 -13.69 -2.37
C ASP A 3 33.71 -13.24 -2.55
N ASN A 4 32.78 -14.02 -1.98
CA ASN A 4 31.38 -13.59 -1.88
C ASN A 4 31.38 -12.41 -0.90
N GLU A 5 31.43 -11.22 -1.45
CA GLU A 5 31.29 -10.00 -0.65
C GLU A 5 29.91 -10.04 0.04
N ILE A 6 29.91 -10.13 1.37
CA ILE A 6 28.69 -10.14 2.17
C ILE A 6 28.04 -8.78 2.02
N LEU A 7 26.88 -8.72 1.37
CA LEU A 7 26.12 -7.49 1.19
C LEU A 7 25.67 -6.91 2.55
N PRO A 8 25.70 -5.58 2.74
CA PRO A 8 25.25 -4.97 3.98
C PRO A 8 23.77 -5.25 4.23
N LEU A 9 23.40 -5.40 5.50
CA LEU A 9 22.00 -5.44 5.88
C LEU A 9 21.37 -4.05 5.74
N PRO A 10 20.12 -3.97 5.25
CA PRO A 10 19.46 -2.67 5.14
C PRO A 10 19.15 -2.10 6.52
N ASP A 11 19.53 -0.85 6.75
CA ASP A 11 19.14 -0.11 7.95
C ASP A 11 17.80 0.60 7.69
N ASN A 12 16.71 -0.16 7.88
CA ASN A 12 15.32 0.31 7.80
C ASN A 12 15.00 1.10 6.51
N PRO A 13 15.15 0.48 5.32
CA PRO A 13 14.88 1.17 4.05
C PRO A 13 13.41 1.61 4.00
N GLY A 14 13.17 2.86 3.64
CA GLY A 14 11.83 3.43 3.51
C GLY A 14 11.10 2.90 2.28
N CYS A 15 11.84 2.53 1.22
CA CYS A 15 11.31 2.05 -0.04
C CYS A 15 12.25 1.05 -0.75
N TYR A 16 11.75 0.46 -1.82
CA TYR A 16 12.50 -0.52 -2.62
C TYR A 16 13.71 0.10 -3.32
N GLU A 17 13.58 1.33 -3.82
CA GLU A 17 14.67 2.04 -4.48
C GLU A 17 15.85 2.29 -3.51
N GLU A 18 15.59 2.75 -2.29
CA GLU A 18 16.63 2.96 -1.27
C GLU A 18 17.39 1.67 -0.95
N LEU A 19 16.65 0.54 -0.85
CA LEU A 19 17.24 -0.77 -0.62
C LEU A 19 18.20 -1.16 -1.77
N LYS A 20 17.81 -0.89 -3.02
CA LYS A 20 18.60 -1.23 -4.22
C LYS A 20 19.78 -0.26 -4.41
N ASP A 21 19.59 1.03 -4.18
CA ASP A 21 20.66 2.04 -4.27
C ASP A 21 21.71 1.82 -3.17
N GLY A 22 21.32 1.32 -1.98
CA GLY A 22 22.22 0.93 -0.91
C GLY A 22 22.98 -0.39 -1.14
N ASN A 23 22.73 -1.08 -2.26
CA ASN A 23 23.27 -2.41 -2.56
C ASN A 23 23.14 -3.38 -1.38
N CYS A 24 21.98 -3.32 -0.68
CA CYS A 24 21.73 -4.12 0.51
C CYS A 24 21.28 -5.55 0.19
N TYR A 25 21.46 -6.44 1.15
CA TYR A 25 20.92 -7.81 1.07
C TYR A 25 19.41 -7.75 0.84
N PHE A 26 18.95 -8.45 -0.18
CA PHE A 26 17.55 -8.50 -0.59
C PHE A 26 17.10 -9.93 -0.86
N VAL A 27 16.06 -10.37 -0.18
CA VAL A 27 15.37 -11.61 -0.53
C VAL A 27 14.42 -11.34 -1.67
N ASP A 28 14.72 -11.92 -2.84
CA ASP A 28 14.00 -11.64 -4.07
C ASP A 28 12.55 -12.15 -4.03
N LYS A 29 11.62 -11.21 -3.91
CA LYS A 29 10.17 -11.42 -3.93
C LYS A 29 9.53 -10.95 -5.25
N THR A 30 10.33 -10.63 -6.26
CA THR A 30 9.83 -9.99 -7.48
C THR A 30 8.91 -10.90 -8.31
N GLU A 31 9.01 -12.23 -8.20
CA GLU A 31 8.09 -13.16 -8.85
C GLU A 31 6.63 -12.99 -8.40
N TYR A 32 6.41 -12.46 -7.20
CA TYR A 32 5.05 -12.15 -6.74
C TYR A 32 4.36 -11.05 -7.55
N LEU A 33 5.11 -10.19 -8.27
CA LEU A 33 4.54 -9.29 -9.27
C LEU A 33 3.68 -10.07 -10.27
N LYS A 34 4.23 -11.14 -10.85
CA LYS A 34 3.48 -11.99 -11.78
C LYS A 34 2.27 -12.61 -11.09
N THR A 35 2.46 -13.26 -9.95
CA THR A 35 1.39 -13.95 -9.21
C THR A 35 0.22 -13.01 -8.88
N VAL A 36 0.52 -11.78 -8.45
CA VAL A 36 -0.49 -10.78 -8.07
C VAL A 36 -1.18 -10.20 -9.30
N PHE A 37 -0.42 -9.73 -10.29
CA PHE A 37 -0.98 -8.95 -11.40
C PHE A 37 -1.59 -9.79 -12.52
N THR A 38 -1.27 -11.09 -12.62
CA THR A 38 -1.97 -12.02 -13.53
C THR A 38 -3.17 -12.71 -12.89
N SER A 39 -3.36 -12.60 -11.58
CA SER A 39 -4.54 -13.13 -10.89
C SER A 39 -5.83 -12.48 -11.40
N SER A 40 -6.91 -13.25 -11.54
CA SER A 40 -8.25 -12.73 -11.86
C SER A 40 -8.88 -11.91 -10.73
N THR A 41 -8.38 -12.03 -9.51
CA THR A 41 -8.85 -11.25 -8.35
C THR A 41 -8.46 -9.80 -8.51
N LYS A 42 -9.43 -8.89 -8.48
CA LYS A 42 -9.19 -7.47 -8.71
C LYS A 42 -8.73 -6.73 -7.47
N VAL A 43 -9.31 -7.05 -6.31
CA VAL A 43 -8.96 -6.45 -5.01
C VAL A 43 -8.31 -7.49 -4.12
N GLN A 44 -7.06 -7.25 -3.72
CA GLN A 44 -6.31 -8.14 -2.85
C GLN A 44 -5.86 -7.39 -1.59
N LEU A 45 -6.20 -7.92 -0.43
CA LEU A 45 -5.79 -7.42 0.86
C LEU A 45 -4.79 -8.39 1.48
N PHE A 46 -3.58 -7.91 1.74
CA PHE A 46 -2.54 -8.65 2.46
C PHE A 46 -2.42 -8.13 3.89
N THR A 47 -2.70 -8.98 4.88
CA THR A 47 -2.52 -8.63 6.28
C THR A 47 -1.34 -9.39 6.88
N ARG A 48 -0.34 -8.65 7.39
CA ARG A 48 0.85 -9.17 8.05
C ARG A 48 1.22 -8.30 9.24
N PRO A 49 1.89 -8.83 10.26
CA PRO A 49 2.34 -8.04 11.40
C PRO A 49 3.21 -6.85 10.99
N ARG A 50 3.43 -5.93 11.92
CA ARG A 50 4.37 -4.81 11.70
C ARG A 50 5.79 -5.33 11.45
N ARG A 51 6.59 -4.60 10.65
CA ARG A 51 8.00 -4.90 10.31
C ARG A 51 8.21 -6.17 9.47
N PHE A 52 7.17 -6.70 8.83
CA PHE A 52 7.27 -7.85 7.93
C PHE A 52 7.57 -7.49 6.46
N GLY A 53 7.79 -6.22 6.13
CA GLY A 53 8.14 -5.78 4.77
C GLY A 53 6.93 -5.43 3.88
N LYS A 54 5.75 -5.11 4.45
CA LYS A 54 4.57 -4.70 3.69
C LYS A 54 4.84 -3.49 2.80
N THR A 55 5.36 -2.42 3.37
CA THR A 55 5.69 -1.18 2.65
C THR A 55 6.74 -1.42 1.57
N LEU A 56 7.75 -2.26 1.85
CA LEU A 56 8.76 -2.64 0.86
C LEU A 56 8.13 -3.37 -0.35
N LEU A 57 7.17 -4.27 -0.12
CA LEU A 57 6.42 -4.92 -1.19
C LEU A 57 5.63 -3.89 -2.02
N MET A 58 4.95 -2.94 -1.36
CA MET A 58 4.13 -1.93 -2.03
C MET A 58 4.99 -1.01 -2.90
N THR A 59 6.11 -0.53 -2.38
CA THR A 59 7.04 0.32 -3.15
C THR A 59 7.72 -0.46 -4.27
N MET A 60 8.02 -1.75 -4.09
CA MET A 60 8.50 -2.62 -5.17
C MET A 60 7.47 -2.72 -6.30
N PHE A 61 6.19 -2.89 -5.97
CA PHE A 61 5.12 -2.92 -6.98
C PHE A 61 4.98 -1.57 -7.69
N GLU A 62 4.99 -0.46 -6.93
CA GLU A 62 4.96 0.88 -7.50
C GLU A 62 6.11 1.09 -8.48
N THR A 63 7.35 0.86 -8.04
CA THR A 63 8.56 1.06 -8.86
C THR A 63 8.52 0.26 -10.15
N PHE A 64 8.04 -1.00 -10.10
CA PHE A 64 7.97 -1.84 -11.30
C PHE A 64 6.93 -1.37 -12.30
N LEU A 65 5.75 -0.95 -11.83
CA LEU A 65 4.57 -0.74 -12.67
C LEU A 65 4.46 0.67 -13.21
N LYS A 66 4.97 1.66 -12.44
CA LYS A 66 4.69 3.07 -12.63
C LYS A 66 5.25 3.64 -13.92
N ILE A 67 4.38 4.30 -14.69
CA ILE A 67 4.77 5.14 -15.81
C ILE A 67 5.58 6.34 -15.27
N ASN A 68 6.73 6.61 -15.90
CA ASN A 68 7.48 7.83 -15.66
C ASN A 68 6.74 9.01 -16.36
N PRO A 69 6.28 10.04 -15.62
CA PRO A 69 5.58 11.16 -16.23
C PRO A 69 6.43 11.95 -17.24
N ASP A 70 7.73 12.06 -17.00
CA ASP A 70 8.66 12.83 -17.85
C ASP A 70 9.01 12.07 -19.14
N LYS A 71 9.01 10.74 -19.10
CA LYS A 71 9.30 9.84 -20.22
C LYS A 71 8.32 8.68 -20.20
N PRO A 72 7.07 8.87 -20.64
CA PRO A 72 6.07 7.82 -20.61
C PRO A 72 6.53 6.55 -21.35
N PHE A 73 6.35 5.41 -20.70
CA PHE A 73 6.70 4.07 -21.19
C PHE A 73 8.21 3.78 -21.34
N ASP A 74 9.10 4.71 -20.97
CA ASP A 74 10.52 4.40 -20.79
C ASP A 74 10.71 3.55 -19.53
N THR A 75 11.40 2.42 -19.69
CA THR A 75 11.60 1.43 -18.61
C THR A 75 13.04 1.41 -18.07
N THR A 76 13.86 2.37 -18.45
CA THR A 76 15.29 2.42 -18.06
C THR A 76 15.46 2.40 -16.55
N LEU A 77 14.60 3.14 -15.81
CA LEU A 77 14.64 3.20 -14.36
C LEU A 77 14.26 1.85 -13.74
N GLN A 78 13.20 1.22 -14.23
CA GLN A 78 12.79 -0.11 -13.77
C GLN A 78 13.87 -1.15 -14.03
N GLN A 79 14.46 -1.15 -15.23
CA GLN A 79 15.55 -2.08 -15.56
C GLN A 79 16.73 -1.92 -14.60
N LYS A 80 17.10 -0.67 -14.23
CA LYS A 80 18.13 -0.40 -13.22
C LYS A 80 17.79 -1.08 -11.89
N TYR A 81 16.60 -0.78 -11.33
CA TYR A 81 16.24 -1.23 -9.99
C TYR A 81 15.96 -2.74 -9.89
N PHE A 82 15.50 -3.36 -10.99
CA PHE A 82 15.21 -4.80 -11.02
C PHE A 82 16.36 -5.63 -11.59
N GLN A 83 17.51 -5.03 -11.91
CA GLN A 83 18.68 -5.77 -12.37
C GLN A 83 19.05 -6.89 -11.39
N GLY A 84 19.28 -8.10 -11.93
CA GLY A 84 19.63 -9.30 -11.15
C GLY A 84 18.46 -9.95 -10.42
N THR A 85 17.21 -9.50 -10.62
CA THR A 85 16.02 -10.14 -10.04
C THR A 85 15.36 -11.10 -11.03
N ARG A 86 14.66 -12.11 -10.48
CA ARG A 86 14.02 -13.18 -11.26
C ARG A 86 12.92 -12.67 -12.19
N ILE A 87 12.22 -11.61 -11.85
CA ILE A 87 11.14 -11.08 -12.68
C ILE A 87 11.63 -10.59 -14.05
N LEU A 88 12.89 -10.13 -14.17
CA LEU A 88 13.44 -9.69 -15.45
C LEU A 88 13.69 -10.84 -16.44
N GLU A 89 13.68 -12.09 -15.98
CA GLU A 89 13.76 -13.27 -16.83
C GLU A 89 12.45 -13.49 -17.62
N ASP A 90 11.31 -13.05 -17.06
CA ASP A 90 10.00 -13.12 -17.70
C ASP A 90 9.76 -11.91 -18.62
N LYS A 91 10.31 -12.01 -19.85
CA LYS A 91 10.24 -10.92 -20.84
C LYS A 91 8.81 -10.58 -21.26
N GLU A 92 7.93 -11.58 -21.33
CA GLU A 92 6.52 -11.36 -21.68
C GLU A 92 5.81 -10.54 -20.59
N PHE A 93 5.96 -10.93 -19.35
CA PHE A 93 5.39 -10.19 -18.23
C PHE A 93 5.96 -8.77 -18.14
N CYS A 94 7.29 -8.62 -18.26
CA CYS A 94 7.94 -7.31 -18.24
C CYS A 94 7.43 -6.40 -19.35
N SER A 95 7.30 -6.89 -20.59
CA SER A 95 6.80 -6.08 -21.72
C SER A 95 5.38 -5.57 -21.50
N LYS A 96 4.56 -6.33 -20.77
CA LYS A 96 3.15 -6.02 -20.52
C LYS A 96 2.93 -5.10 -19.32
N PHE A 97 3.77 -5.19 -18.29
CA PHE A 97 3.52 -4.56 -17.00
C PHE A 97 4.58 -3.54 -16.58
N MET A 98 5.85 -3.74 -16.91
CA MET A 98 6.96 -2.92 -16.41
C MET A 98 6.90 -1.49 -16.99
N GLY A 99 6.68 -0.48 -16.12
CA GLY A 99 6.54 0.91 -16.54
C GLY A 99 5.31 1.22 -17.38
N GLN A 100 4.28 0.35 -17.33
CA GLN A 100 3.14 0.41 -18.25
C GLN A 100 1.84 0.94 -17.66
N TYR A 101 1.78 1.20 -16.37
CA TYR A 101 0.54 1.61 -15.71
C TYR A 101 0.71 2.90 -14.92
N PRO A 102 -0.28 3.81 -14.92
CA PRO A 102 -0.35 4.81 -13.88
C PRO A 102 -0.62 4.11 -12.54
N VAL A 103 0.05 4.55 -11.48
CA VAL A 103 -0.08 3.95 -10.14
C VAL A 103 -0.50 5.04 -9.18
N ILE A 104 -1.53 4.78 -8.39
CA ILE A 104 -1.93 5.61 -7.24
C ILE A 104 -1.43 4.88 -6.00
N ASP A 105 -0.48 5.46 -5.28
CA ASP A 105 0.10 4.91 -4.06
C ASP A 105 -0.15 5.84 -2.89
N ILE A 106 -0.85 5.33 -1.85
CA ILE A 106 -1.17 6.04 -0.63
C ILE A 106 -0.91 5.19 0.61
N SER A 107 -0.23 5.78 1.61
CA SER A 107 -0.13 5.22 2.95
C SER A 107 -1.03 5.99 3.92
N LEU A 108 -1.81 5.26 4.71
CA LEU A 108 -2.69 5.84 5.73
C LEU A 108 -2.05 5.88 7.13
N LYS A 109 -0.74 5.64 7.25
CA LYS A 109 0.00 5.57 8.52
C LYS A 109 -0.13 6.82 9.38
N ASP A 110 -0.24 7.99 8.75
CA ASP A 110 -0.28 9.30 9.42
C ASP A 110 -1.73 9.80 9.60
N VAL A 111 -2.74 9.04 9.20
CA VAL A 111 -4.16 9.35 9.42
C VAL A 111 -4.54 8.98 10.84
N THR A 112 -4.01 9.72 11.80
CA THR A 112 -4.16 9.51 13.24
C THR A 112 -4.50 10.82 13.93
N GLY A 113 -5.03 10.75 15.17
CA GLY A 113 -5.34 11.90 15.99
C GLY A 113 -5.94 11.47 17.31
N LYS A 114 -6.01 12.39 18.29
CA LYS A 114 -6.69 12.16 19.59
C LYS A 114 -8.21 12.30 19.48
N THR A 115 -8.69 12.95 18.43
CA THR A 115 -10.10 13.16 18.11
C THR A 115 -10.33 12.94 16.63
N PHE A 116 -11.59 12.70 16.25
CA PHE A 116 -11.98 12.57 14.83
C PHE A 116 -11.55 13.78 14.00
N GLU A 117 -11.75 14.98 14.51
CA GLU A 117 -11.38 16.22 13.80
C GLU A 117 -9.89 16.30 13.49
N ILE A 118 -9.01 15.92 14.43
CA ILE A 118 -7.55 15.90 14.21
C ILE A 118 -7.20 14.85 13.16
N ALA A 119 -7.77 13.65 13.27
CA ALA A 119 -7.53 12.57 12.31
C ALA A 119 -8.03 12.93 10.91
N TYR A 120 -9.18 13.60 10.80
CA TYR A 120 -9.71 14.12 9.54
C TYR A 120 -8.77 15.15 8.90
N LYS A 121 -8.27 16.13 9.67
CA LYS A 121 -7.30 17.12 9.19
C LYS A 121 -5.98 16.48 8.73
N ASN A 122 -5.54 15.44 9.41
CA ASN A 122 -4.37 14.67 8.98
C ASN A 122 -4.67 13.87 7.70
N PHE A 123 -5.89 13.32 7.57
CA PHE A 123 -6.29 12.67 6.32
C PHE A 123 -6.30 13.66 5.15
N ALA A 124 -6.88 14.85 5.33
CA ALA A 124 -6.84 15.93 4.33
C ALA A 124 -5.40 16.25 3.88
N LYS A 125 -4.46 16.27 4.83
CA LYS A 125 -3.04 16.48 4.52
C LYS A 125 -2.46 15.34 3.67
N GLU A 126 -2.76 14.09 3.99
CA GLU A 126 -2.25 12.95 3.21
C GLU A 126 -2.86 12.90 1.80
N ILE A 127 -4.14 13.26 1.64
CA ILE A 127 -4.76 13.40 0.30
C ILE A 127 -4.12 14.52 -0.51
N SER A 128 -3.86 15.67 0.11
CA SER A 128 -3.18 16.78 -0.60
C SER A 128 -1.77 16.39 -1.02
N LYS A 129 -1.01 15.68 -0.18
CA LYS A 129 0.32 15.12 -0.54
C LYS A 129 0.22 14.12 -1.69
N LEU A 130 -0.79 13.24 -1.66
CA LEU A 130 -1.05 12.31 -2.76
C LEU A 130 -1.32 13.05 -4.06
N ALA A 131 -2.22 14.04 -4.04
CA ALA A 131 -2.57 14.85 -5.21
C ALA A 131 -1.36 15.58 -5.79
N GLU A 132 -0.42 16.02 -4.93
CA GLU A 132 0.81 16.71 -5.33
C GLU A 132 1.66 15.87 -6.30
N LYS A 133 1.71 14.54 -6.14
CA LYS A 133 2.40 13.64 -7.07
C LYS A 133 1.86 13.75 -8.51
N TYR A 134 0.63 14.23 -8.68
CA TYR A 134 -0.08 14.33 -9.96
C TYR A 134 -0.35 15.76 -10.39
N ARG A 135 0.27 16.77 -9.75
CA ARG A 135 0.12 18.20 -10.10
C ARG A 135 0.41 18.48 -11.58
N TYR A 136 1.33 17.73 -12.19
CA TYR A 136 1.66 17.88 -13.60
C TYR A 136 0.47 17.71 -14.55
N LEU A 137 -0.56 16.95 -14.14
CA LEU A 137 -1.78 16.73 -14.92
C LEU A 137 -2.59 18.01 -15.12
N LEU A 138 -2.43 19.06 -14.28
CA LEU A 138 -3.06 20.37 -14.50
C LEU A 138 -2.64 21.01 -15.82
N ASN A 139 -1.45 20.66 -16.32
CA ASN A 139 -0.93 21.17 -17.60
C ASN A 139 -1.27 20.25 -18.78
N SER A 140 -1.96 19.12 -18.54
CA SER A 140 -2.32 18.19 -19.59
C SER A 140 -3.39 18.79 -20.52
N PRO A 141 -3.20 18.73 -21.85
CA PRO A 141 -4.23 19.12 -22.82
C PRO A 141 -5.36 18.08 -22.93
N LYS A 142 -5.21 16.90 -22.33
CA LYS A 142 -6.20 15.82 -22.36
C LYS A 142 -7.26 15.94 -21.27
N LEU A 143 -7.00 16.76 -20.25
CA LEU A 143 -7.93 17.05 -19.17
C LEU A 143 -8.76 18.29 -19.55
N ASP A 144 -10.08 18.20 -19.35
CA ASP A 144 -10.96 19.37 -19.43
C ASP A 144 -10.85 20.25 -18.18
N GLU A 145 -11.47 21.44 -18.25
CA GLU A 145 -11.40 22.42 -17.15
C GLU A 145 -12.09 21.92 -15.87
N GLU A 146 -13.10 21.05 -15.97
CA GLU A 146 -13.75 20.46 -14.80
C GLU A 146 -12.82 19.50 -14.06
N ASP A 147 -12.09 18.64 -14.79
CA ASP A 147 -11.10 17.73 -14.19
C ASP A 147 -9.97 18.51 -13.51
N LYS A 148 -9.46 19.55 -14.18
CA LYS A 148 -8.41 20.42 -13.62
C LYS A 148 -8.89 21.16 -12.38
N ASP A 149 -10.12 21.64 -12.36
CA ASP A 149 -10.72 22.29 -11.18
C ASP A 149 -10.80 21.30 -10.02
N LYS A 150 -11.36 20.10 -10.23
CA LYS A 150 -11.43 19.04 -9.21
C LYS A 150 -10.05 18.66 -8.67
N LEU A 151 -9.07 18.47 -9.55
CA LEU A 151 -7.69 18.16 -9.17
C LEU A 151 -7.08 19.32 -8.38
N SER A 152 -7.30 20.58 -8.81
CA SER A 152 -6.81 21.77 -8.11
C SER A 152 -7.36 21.91 -6.69
N LYS A 153 -8.61 21.48 -6.46
CA LYS A 153 -9.27 21.51 -5.14
C LYS A 153 -8.64 20.52 -4.18
N ILE A 154 -8.36 19.28 -4.62
CA ILE A 154 -7.74 18.27 -3.76
C ILE A 154 -6.24 18.52 -3.48
N LEU A 155 -5.60 19.42 -4.23
CA LEU A 155 -4.26 19.92 -3.92
C LEU A 155 -4.24 20.89 -2.73
N LYS A 156 -5.37 21.55 -2.44
CA LYS A 156 -5.46 22.59 -1.40
C LYS A 156 -5.83 21.95 -0.06
N VAL A 157 -4.85 21.77 0.81
CA VAL A 157 -5.08 21.12 2.12
C VAL A 157 -6.10 21.88 2.96
N GLU A 158 -6.11 23.21 2.94
CA GLU A 158 -7.07 24.02 3.70
C GLU A 158 -8.51 23.80 3.19
N PHE A 159 -8.71 23.68 1.87
CA PHE A 159 -10.00 23.34 1.29
C PHE A 159 -10.50 21.95 1.76
N LEU A 160 -9.61 20.96 1.80
CA LEU A 160 -9.95 19.58 2.23
C LEU A 160 -10.20 19.48 3.74
N ARG A 161 -9.68 20.39 4.56
CA ARG A 161 -9.89 20.40 6.02
C ARG A 161 -11.28 20.83 6.42
N GLU A 162 -12.01 21.52 5.57
CA GLU A 162 -13.38 21.89 5.80
C GLU A 162 -14.31 20.72 5.58
N PHE A 163 -15.14 20.38 6.59
CA PHE A 163 -16.06 19.22 6.50
C PHE A 163 -17.08 19.34 5.36
N GLU A 164 -17.44 20.56 4.97
CA GLU A 164 -18.33 20.84 3.84
C GLU A 164 -17.76 20.31 2.52
N ASN A 165 -16.44 20.16 2.44
CA ASN A 165 -15.72 19.64 1.27
C ASN A 165 -15.34 18.15 1.40
N SER A 166 -15.93 17.44 2.34
CA SER A 166 -15.61 16.02 2.60
C SER A 166 -15.80 15.12 1.38
N ASP A 167 -16.70 15.47 0.47
CA ASP A 167 -16.89 14.74 -0.79
C ASP A 167 -15.65 14.80 -1.70
N TYR A 168 -14.90 15.90 -1.69
CA TYR A 168 -13.63 16.00 -2.42
C TYR A 168 -12.54 15.14 -1.75
N LEU A 169 -12.52 15.07 -0.42
CA LEU A 169 -11.59 14.22 0.30
C LEU A 169 -11.89 12.75 0.01
N THR A 170 -13.12 12.31 0.20
CA THR A 170 -13.52 10.91 -0.01
C THR A 170 -13.52 10.50 -1.49
N GLY A 171 -13.81 11.44 -2.40
CA GLY A 171 -13.78 11.25 -3.86
C GLY A 171 -12.40 11.39 -4.50
N SER A 172 -11.36 11.75 -3.73
CA SER A 172 -10.03 12.10 -4.25
C SER A 172 -9.39 11.02 -5.11
N LEU A 173 -9.51 9.74 -4.71
CA LEU A 173 -8.99 8.62 -5.51
C LEU A 173 -9.66 8.52 -6.88
N SER A 174 -10.96 8.78 -6.96
CA SER A 174 -11.71 8.77 -8.23
C SER A 174 -11.32 9.95 -9.12
N ILE A 175 -11.10 11.13 -8.54
CA ILE A 175 -10.61 12.31 -9.25
C ILE A 175 -9.25 12.02 -9.89
N ILE A 176 -8.30 11.51 -9.10
CA ILE A 176 -6.95 11.18 -9.59
C ILE A 176 -7.02 10.05 -10.63
N ALA A 177 -7.81 9.00 -10.39
CA ALA A 177 -7.95 7.87 -11.31
C ALA A 177 -8.49 8.30 -12.67
N THR A 178 -9.50 9.20 -12.68
CA THR A 178 -10.08 9.75 -13.91
C THR A 178 -9.05 10.58 -14.68
N ALA A 179 -8.33 11.45 -14.00
CA ALA A 179 -7.30 12.28 -14.61
C ALA A 179 -6.16 11.43 -15.22
N LEU A 180 -5.70 10.43 -14.51
CA LEU A 180 -4.67 9.49 -14.99
C LEU A 180 -5.15 8.66 -16.19
N TYR A 181 -6.41 8.22 -16.19
CA TYR A 181 -6.98 7.50 -17.33
C TYR A 181 -7.05 8.39 -18.58
N LYS A 182 -7.50 9.64 -18.43
CA LYS A 182 -7.52 10.60 -19.55
C LYS A 182 -6.12 10.85 -20.10
N GLU A 183 -5.11 10.95 -19.21
CA GLU A 183 -3.72 11.18 -19.61
C GLU A 183 -3.11 10.00 -20.35
N TYR A 184 -3.18 8.80 -19.79
CA TYR A 184 -2.43 7.66 -20.28
C TYR A 184 -3.24 6.63 -21.08
N GLY A 185 -4.58 6.75 -21.12
CA GLY A 185 -5.47 5.78 -21.77
C GLY A 185 -5.52 4.41 -21.07
N LYS A 186 -5.00 4.33 -19.84
CA LYS A 186 -4.97 3.11 -19.02
C LYS A 186 -5.54 3.39 -17.63
N TYR A 187 -6.40 2.51 -17.15
CA TYR A 187 -6.89 2.59 -15.77
C TYR A 187 -5.75 2.35 -14.78
N PRO A 188 -5.63 3.18 -13.74
CA PRO A 188 -4.55 3.07 -12.78
C PRO A 188 -4.64 1.81 -11.92
N ILE A 189 -3.49 1.46 -11.35
CA ILE A 189 -3.36 0.49 -10.27
C ILE A 189 -3.39 1.27 -8.96
N LEU A 190 -4.17 0.81 -7.97
CA LEU A 190 -4.29 1.44 -6.66
C LEU A 190 -3.56 0.60 -5.61
N LEU A 191 -2.65 1.22 -4.91
CA LEU A 191 -1.89 0.66 -3.80
C LEU A 191 -2.25 1.43 -2.53
N ILE A 192 -2.76 0.73 -1.49
CA ILE A 192 -3.11 1.34 -0.20
C ILE A 192 -2.34 0.62 0.90
N ASP A 193 -1.42 1.32 1.56
CA ASP A 193 -0.68 0.77 2.70
C ASP A 193 -1.28 1.25 4.03
N GLU A 194 -1.20 0.39 5.05
CA GLU A 194 -1.63 0.65 6.42
C GLU A 194 -3.10 1.11 6.54
N TYR A 195 -4.00 0.48 5.76
CA TYR A 195 -5.42 0.84 5.68
C TYR A 195 -6.16 0.79 7.02
N ASP A 196 -5.67 0.00 7.97
CA ASP A 196 -6.28 -0.25 9.28
C ASP A 196 -5.85 0.76 10.35
N VAL A 197 -4.80 1.56 10.11
CA VAL A 197 -4.27 2.52 11.09
C VAL A 197 -5.31 3.55 11.54
N PRO A 198 -6.10 4.18 10.66
CA PRO A 198 -7.10 5.16 11.08
C PRO A 198 -8.11 4.57 12.07
N LEU A 199 -8.58 3.35 11.81
CA LEU A 199 -9.56 2.66 12.66
C LEU A 199 -8.97 2.17 13.97
N ALA A 200 -7.76 1.62 13.93
CA ALA A 200 -7.05 1.18 15.13
C ALA A 200 -6.78 2.36 16.08
N ASN A 201 -6.36 3.51 15.53
CA ASN A 201 -6.16 4.74 16.29
C ASN A 201 -7.46 5.23 16.93
N ALA A 202 -8.55 5.29 16.16
CA ALA A 202 -9.85 5.73 16.67
C ALA A 202 -10.37 4.80 17.78
N SER A 203 -10.31 3.47 17.57
CA SER A 203 -10.70 2.49 18.60
C SER A 203 -9.88 2.63 19.88
N TYR A 204 -8.57 2.85 19.76
CA TYR A 204 -7.70 3.04 20.91
C TYR A 204 -8.15 4.25 21.76
N HIS A 205 -8.42 5.39 21.12
CA HIS A 205 -8.83 6.60 21.82
C HIS A 205 -10.23 6.50 22.43
N ASP A 206 -11.18 5.86 21.74
CA ASP A 206 -12.51 5.62 22.30
C ASP A 206 -12.46 4.75 23.56
N ILE A 207 -11.61 3.68 23.57
CA ILE A 207 -11.42 2.84 24.75
C ILE A 207 -10.78 3.64 25.90
N GLN A 208 -9.79 4.49 25.62
CA GLN A 208 -9.16 5.32 26.64
C GLN A 208 -10.16 6.33 27.24
N ASN A 209 -10.90 7.01 26.38
CA ASN A 209 -11.92 7.97 26.81
C ASN A 209 -13.03 7.31 27.63
N THR A 210 -13.54 6.15 27.21
CA THR A 210 -14.53 5.38 27.97
C THR A 210 -14.03 4.99 29.37
N LYS A 211 -12.73 4.70 29.52
CA LYS A 211 -12.13 4.42 30.84
C LYS A 211 -12.04 5.66 31.75
N LEU A 212 -11.78 6.84 31.17
CA LEU A 212 -11.64 8.11 31.88
C LEU A 212 -13.00 8.67 32.31
N TYR A 213 -14.05 8.50 31.52
CA TYR A 213 -15.37 9.11 31.69
C TYR A 213 -16.46 8.09 32.04
N ARG A 214 -16.11 7.00 32.76
CA ARG A 214 -17.04 5.90 33.13
C ARG A 214 -18.34 6.33 33.79
N ASP A 215 -18.35 7.47 34.47
CA ASP A 215 -19.48 7.99 35.24
C ASP A 215 -20.28 9.08 34.51
N GLU A 216 -19.87 9.49 33.30
CA GLU A 216 -20.62 10.46 32.50
C GLU A 216 -21.65 9.74 31.62
N LYS A 217 -22.95 9.91 31.95
CA LYS A 217 -24.06 9.24 31.23
C LYS A 217 -24.20 9.58 29.75
N ASP A 218 -23.55 10.67 29.30
CA ASP A 218 -23.68 11.20 27.93
C ASP A 218 -22.41 10.98 27.06
N PHE A 219 -21.37 10.29 27.56
CA PHE A 219 -20.19 10.05 26.78
C PHE A 219 -20.47 9.01 25.66
N LYS A 220 -20.44 9.48 24.41
CA LYS A 220 -20.52 8.63 23.22
C LYS A 220 -19.13 8.43 22.62
N ALA A 221 -18.73 7.19 22.44
CA ALA A 221 -17.51 6.81 21.72
C ALA A 221 -17.75 6.91 20.20
N ASP A 222 -17.84 8.16 19.69
CA ASP A 222 -18.22 8.41 18.29
C ASP A 222 -17.02 8.47 17.33
N PHE A 223 -15.78 8.48 17.84
CA PHE A 223 -14.61 8.65 16.98
C PHE A 223 -14.43 7.46 16.02
N HIS A 224 -14.48 6.24 16.53
CA HIS A 224 -14.36 5.04 15.70
C HIS A 224 -15.52 4.95 14.69
N TYR A 225 -16.75 5.25 15.11
CA TYR A 225 -17.91 5.22 14.22
C TYR A 225 -17.73 6.20 13.03
N ASN A 226 -17.39 7.46 13.34
CA ASN A 226 -17.18 8.49 12.32
C ASN A 226 -16.01 8.15 11.39
N MET A 227 -14.94 7.55 11.93
CA MET A 227 -13.81 7.11 11.13
C MET A 227 -14.17 5.94 10.22
N VAL A 228 -14.98 4.99 10.67
CA VAL A 228 -15.49 3.90 9.83
C VAL A 228 -16.30 4.44 8.67
N ASP A 229 -17.18 5.42 8.91
CA ASP A 229 -18.02 6.02 7.87
C ASP A 229 -17.20 6.80 6.84
N LEU A 230 -16.24 7.61 7.30
CA LEU A 230 -15.29 8.32 6.45
C LEU A 230 -14.48 7.35 5.57
N MET A 231 -13.94 6.29 6.17
CA MET A 231 -13.15 5.29 5.46
C MET A 231 -13.99 4.48 4.47
N LYS A 232 -15.26 4.16 4.78
CA LYS A 232 -16.20 3.53 3.83
C LYS A 232 -16.43 4.40 2.60
N SER A 233 -16.61 5.70 2.81
CA SER A 233 -16.83 6.67 1.74
C SER A 233 -15.56 6.79 0.88
N PHE A 234 -14.39 6.93 1.49
CA PHE A 234 -13.10 7.01 0.80
C PHE A 234 -12.79 5.74 -0.02
N LEU A 235 -13.04 4.57 0.56
CA LEU A 235 -12.86 3.28 -0.12
C LEU A 235 -14.01 2.93 -1.07
N GLY A 236 -14.95 3.84 -1.28
CA GLY A 236 -16.08 3.67 -2.20
C GLY A 236 -15.66 3.32 -3.63
N ILE A 237 -14.51 3.82 -4.10
CA ILE A 237 -13.92 3.51 -5.40
C ILE A 237 -13.68 2.00 -5.61
N LEU A 238 -13.50 1.23 -4.55
CA LEU A 238 -13.31 -0.23 -4.62
C LEU A 238 -14.56 -0.96 -5.12
N LYS A 239 -15.74 -0.33 -5.04
CA LYS A 239 -17.00 -0.88 -5.53
C LYS A 239 -17.15 -0.68 -7.03
N ASP A 240 -16.69 0.46 -7.54
CA ASP A 240 -16.66 0.75 -8.98
C ASP A 240 -15.34 0.24 -9.59
N GLN A 241 -15.31 -1.07 -9.83
CA GLN A 241 -14.13 -1.74 -10.35
C GLN A 241 -13.83 -1.44 -11.83
N LYS A 242 -14.60 -0.59 -12.49
CA LYS A 242 -14.38 -0.24 -13.91
C LYS A 242 -13.28 0.81 -14.07
N THR A 243 -13.03 1.61 -13.05
CA THR A 243 -12.09 2.73 -13.08
C THR A 243 -10.66 2.40 -12.65
N LEU A 244 -10.41 1.16 -12.21
CA LEU A 244 -9.11 0.70 -11.75
C LEU A 244 -8.74 -0.64 -12.41
N THR A 245 -7.46 -0.84 -12.70
CA THR A 245 -6.94 -2.11 -13.25
C THR A 245 -6.82 -3.19 -12.16
N LYS A 246 -6.17 -2.86 -11.05
CA LYS A 246 -5.90 -3.74 -9.91
C LYS A 246 -5.82 -2.91 -8.63
N ILE A 247 -6.16 -3.53 -7.51
CA ILE A 247 -6.13 -2.89 -6.21
C ILE A 247 -5.41 -3.79 -5.23
N ILE A 248 -4.36 -3.29 -4.60
CA ILE A 248 -3.60 -3.97 -3.56
C ILE A 248 -3.69 -3.16 -2.28
N ILE A 249 -4.06 -3.81 -1.21
CA ILE A 249 -4.22 -3.18 0.11
C ILE A 249 -3.35 -3.94 1.10
N THR A 250 -2.64 -3.24 1.96
CA THR A 250 -1.87 -3.85 3.05
C THR A 250 -2.26 -3.25 4.41
N GLY A 251 -2.12 -4.07 5.45
CA GLY A 251 -2.38 -3.68 6.83
C GLY A 251 -1.92 -4.73 7.82
N CYS A 252 -2.12 -4.45 9.11
CA CYS A 252 -1.79 -5.40 10.19
C CYS A 252 -3.01 -6.22 10.61
N LEU A 253 -4.19 -5.61 10.60
CA LEU A 253 -5.43 -6.19 11.09
C LEU A 253 -6.33 -6.63 9.92
N LYS A 254 -7.03 -7.74 10.13
CA LYS A 254 -8.14 -8.14 9.27
C LYS A 254 -9.42 -7.47 9.82
N VAL A 255 -9.70 -6.24 9.39
CA VAL A 255 -10.97 -5.58 9.73
C VAL A 255 -12.11 -6.37 9.08
N ALA A 256 -13.21 -6.54 9.80
CA ALA A 256 -14.35 -7.32 9.33
C ALA A 256 -14.80 -6.82 7.94
N LYS A 257 -14.93 -7.75 6.97
CA LYS A 257 -15.34 -7.44 5.59
C LYS A 257 -16.61 -6.59 5.55
N ASN A 258 -17.52 -6.85 6.48
CA ASN A 258 -18.81 -6.14 6.58
C ASN A 258 -18.71 -4.72 7.14
N SER A 259 -17.55 -4.29 7.66
CA SER A 259 -17.37 -2.92 8.16
C SER A 259 -16.91 -1.95 7.08
N LEU A 260 -15.81 -2.22 6.38
CA LEU A 260 -15.24 -1.32 5.38
C LEU A 260 -15.52 -1.74 3.94
N PHE A 261 -15.56 -3.04 3.68
CA PHE A 261 -15.55 -3.59 2.32
C PHE A 261 -16.92 -4.13 1.90
N THR A 262 -18.01 -3.67 2.55
CA THR A 262 -19.38 -4.06 2.17
C THR A 262 -19.66 -3.66 0.71
N GLY A 263 -20.07 -4.63 -0.10
CA GLY A 263 -20.38 -4.40 -1.52
C GLY A 263 -19.17 -4.44 -2.46
N VAL A 264 -17.94 -4.67 -1.96
CA VAL A 264 -16.78 -4.91 -2.82
C VAL A 264 -16.84 -6.35 -3.35
N ASN A 265 -16.96 -6.48 -4.66
CA ASN A 265 -16.93 -7.77 -5.37
C ASN A 265 -15.49 -8.16 -5.73
N ASN A 266 -15.26 -9.44 -6.07
CA ASN A 266 -13.96 -9.95 -6.50
C ASN A 266 -12.81 -9.54 -5.55
N PHE A 267 -13.06 -9.71 -4.24
CA PHE A 267 -12.19 -9.32 -3.13
C PHE A 267 -11.62 -10.56 -2.45
N ASN A 268 -10.30 -10.64 -2.40
CA ASN A 268 -9.56 -11.68 -1.70
C ASN A 268 -8.78 -11.11 -0.52
N VAL A 269 -8.81 -11.80 0.60
CA VAL A 269 -8.05 -11.46 1.81
C VAL A 269 -7.02 -12.54 2.04
N CYS A 270 -5.74 -12.17 2.00
CA CYS A 270 -4.60 -13.04 2.23
C CYS A 270 -3.99 -12.72 3.60
N SER A 271 -4.48 -13.39 4.63
CA SER A 271 -3.94 -13.27 5.99
C SER A 271 -2.94 -14.38 6.31
N VAL A 272 -2.28 -14.30 7.48
CA VAL A 272 -1.36 -15.36 7.96
C VAL A 272 -2.06 -16.69 8.21
N VAL A 273 -3.37 -16.69 8.41
CA VAL A 273 -4.18 -17.89 8.68
C VAL A 273 -4.92 -18.43 7.44
N ASP A 274 -4.77 -17.78 6.29
CA ASP A 274 -5.44 -18.23 5.07
C ASP A 274 -4.61 -19.31 4.36
N ARG A 275 -5.29 -20.34 3.87
CA ARG A 275 -4.68 -21.54 3.26
C ARG A 275 -4.23 -21.36 1.80
N GLU A 276 -4.22 -20.13 1.27
CA GLU A 276 -3.74 -19.89 -0.10
C GLU A 276 -2.21 -19.89 -0.17
N GLN A 277 -1.62 -21.06 -0.37
CA GLN A 277 -0.16 -21.29 -0.43
C GLN A 277 0.57 -20.34 -1.40
N LYS A 278 -0.07 -19.93 -2.50
CA LYS A 278 0.56 -19.06 -3.52
C LYS A 278 1.02 -17.69 -3.01
N TYR A 279 0.52 -17.23 -1.85
CA TYR A 279 0.88 -15.93 -1.25
C TYR A 279 1.61 -16.07 0.09
N THR A 280 1.92 -17.27 0.53
CA THR A 280 2.50 -17.51 1.86
C THR A 280 3.82 -16.75 2.05
N GLY A 281 4.69 -16.76 1.07
CA GLY A 281 6.00 -16.11 1.11
C GLY A 281 6.05 -14.69 0.57
N ILE A 282 4.91 -14.06 0.21
CA ILE A 282 4.91 -12.73 -0.43
C ILE A 282 5.43 -11.62 0.50
N ILE A 283 5.15 -11.73 1.80
CA ILE A 283 5.58 -10.79 2.84
C ILE A 283 6.18 -11.59 3.99
N GLY A 284 7.32 -11.16 4.51
CA GLY A 284 8.10 -11.88 5.50
C GLY A 284 9.06 -12.88 4.86
N PHE A 285 9.74 -13.67 5.67
CA PHE A 285 10.67 -14.71 5.23
C PHE A 285 10.04 -16.09 5.40
N THR A 286 10.21 -16.93 4.39
CA THR A 286 9.95 -18.37 4.53
C THR A 286 11.09 -19.02 5.32
N LYS A 287 10.87 -20.26 5.76
CA LYS A 287 11.89 -21.05 6.46
C LYS A 287 13.16 -21.20 5.62
N ASP A 288 13.01 -21.53 4.34
CA ASP A 288 14.14 -21.73 3.43
C ASP A 288 14.90 -20.41 3.18
N GLU A 289 14.19 -19.29 3.04
CA GLU A 289 14.80 -17.96 2.91
C GLU A 289 15.56 -17.57 4.16
N THR A 290 15.01 -17.89 5.35
CA THR A 290 15.71 -17.65 6.63
C THR A 290 16.98 -18.50 6.74
N TYR A 291 16.94 -19.79 6.40
CA TYR A 291 18.13 -20.63 6.41
C TYR A 291 19.18 -20.16 5.40
N LYS A 292 18.75 -19.77 4.20
CA LYS A 292 19.65 -19.20 3.21
C LYS A 292 20.31 -17.92 3.75
N PHE A 293 19.54 -17.02 4.33
CA PHE A 293 20.06 -15.79 4.93
C PHE A 293 21.11 -16.09 6.00
N LEU A 294 20.82 -17.01 6.94
CA LEU A 294 21.76 -17.39 7.99
C LEU A 294 23.05 -17.98 7.40
N LYS A 295 22.93 -18.79 6.35
CA LYS A 295 24.08 -19.36 5.66
C LYS A 295 24.93 -18.31 4.95
N ASP A 296 24.29 -17.35 4.25
CA ASP A 296 24.97 -16.28 3.52
C ASP A 296 25.78 -15.37 4.47
N TYR A 297 25.41 -15.33 5.77
CA TYR A 297 26.09 -14.56 6.83
C TYR A 297 26.90 -15.42 7.82
N GLU A 298 27.08 -16.71 7.54
CA GLU A 298 27.83 -17.66 8.39
C GLU A 298 27.23 -17.79 9.81
N PHE A 299 25.90 -17.72 9.92
CA PHE A 299 25.14 -17.83 11.18
C PHE A 299 24.31 -19.13 11.29
N GLU A 300 24.65 -20.20 10.57
CA GLU A 300 23.89 -21.44 10.57
C GLU A 300 23.73 -22.04 11.99
N ASP A 301 24.75 -21.92 12.85
CA ASP A 301 24.71 -22.39 14.22
C ASP A 301 23.68 -21.69 15.11
N PHE A 302 23.16 -20.54 14.66
CA PHE A 302 22.13 -19.78 15.36
C PHE A 302 20.70 -20.11 14.93
N SER A 303 20.48 -21.07 14.06
CA SER A 303 19.15 -21.40 13.51
C SER A 303 18.12 -21.72 14.58
N GLU A 304 18.48 -22.46 15.63
CA GLU A 304 17.57 -22.78 16.76
C GLU A 304 17.24 -21.53 17.59
N LYS A 305 18.22 -20.64 17.85
CA LYS A 305 17.99 -19.39 18.56
C LYS A 305 17.08 -18.45 17.77
N VAL A 306 17.25 -18.38 16.45
CA VAL A 306 16.36 -17.59 15.57
C VAL A 306 14.94 -18.14 15.64
N LYS A 307 14.79 -19.46 15.61
CA LYS A 307 13.50 -20.12 15.75
C LYS A 307 12.85 -19.81 17.10
N GLU A 308 13.55 -19.92 18.22
CA GLU A 308 13.04 -19.55 19.54
C GLU A 308 12.55 -18.09 19.62
N HIS A 309 13.25 -17.15 18.97
CA HIS A 309 12.90 -15.73 18.99
C HIS A 309 11.73 -15.37 18.07
N TYR A 310 11.56 -16.09 16.96
CA TYR A 310 10.61 -15.73 15.89
C TYR A 310 9.50 -16.78 15.68
N ASP A 311 9.45 -17.88 16.46
CA ASP A 311 8.49 -18.99 16.32
C ASP A 311 7.03 -18.64 16.72
N GLY A 312 6.74 -17.34 16.92
CA GLY A 312 5.39 -16.88 17.28
C GLY A 312 4.38 -16.86 16.13
N TYR A 313 4.81 -17.02 14.88
CA TYR A 313 3.94 -16.94 13.71
C TYR A 313 4.02 -18.22 12.89
N LYS A 314 3.04 -19.10 13.08
CA LYS A 314 2.84 -20.24 12.17
C LYS A 314 2.15 -19.74 10.91
N PHE A 315 2.89 -19.69 9.82
CA PHE A 315 2.30 -19.73 8.50
C PHE A 315 1.93 -21.20 8.25
N PHE A 316 0.74 -21.46 7.75
CA PHE A 316 0.34 -22.83 7.45
C PHE A 316 1.31 -23.42 6.41
N ASP A 317 1.99 -24.48 6.79
CA ASP A 317 2.67 -25.41 5.89
C ASP A 317 1.62 -26.22 5.11
#